data_5578db120d16e501df6d728116fedb82
#
_entry.id   5578db120d16e501df6d728116fedb82
#
_cell.length_a   1.000
_cell.length_b   1.000
_cell.length_c   1.000
_cell.angle_alpha   90.00
_cell.angle_beta   90.00
_cell.angle_gamma   90.00
#
_symmetry.space_group_name_H-M   'P 1'
#
loop_
_entity.id
_entity.type
_entity.pdbx_description
1 polymer ?
#
loop_
_entity_poly.entity_id
_entity_poly.type
_entity_poly.pdbx_seq_one_letter_code
_entity_poly.pdbx_strand_id
1 'polypeptide(L)'
;MMMGFSPQFLDDIRMRLTLSDIVGRHVALKRKGREWTACCPFHKEKTPSFFVNDEKGFYHCFGCGKHGDHIGFLMESQGLSFMDSVKTLADEAGLSIPEMRPEEIEREQNRRSLNEVMELVTKFYEVTLRGPEGEAARIYLQSRGINADTVKNFDWVLRKMAPS
;
A
#
# COMPACT_ATOMS: atom_id res chain seq x y z
N MET A 1 -10.88 3.53 8.44
CA MET A 1 -11.11 2.55 9.51
C MET A 1 -10.57 1.22 9.04
N MET A 2 -9.52 0.71 9.66
CA MET A 2 -8.87 -0.54 9.30
C MET A 2 -9.79 -1.71 9.65
N MET A 3 -10.06 -2.57 8.68
CA MET A 3 -11.15 -3.51 8.69
C MET A 3 -10.68 -4.91 9.05
N GLY A 4 -11.37 -5.55 9.96
CA GLY A 4 -11.28 -6.96 10.28
C GLY A 4 -10.45 -7.33 11.52
N PHE A 5 -9.45 -6.55 11.91
CA PHE A 5 -8.69 -6.75 13.14
C PHE A 5 -8.76 -5.51 14.02
N SER A 6 -8.82 -5.69 15.34
CA SER A 6 -8.78 -4.55 16.25
C SER A 6 -7.43 -3.84 16.15
N PRO A 7 -7.38 -2.50 16.32
CA PRO A 7 -6.10 -1.76 16.36
C PRO A 7 -5.13 -2.36 17.37
N GLN A 8 -5.62 -2.81 18.53
CA GLN A 8 -4.81 -3.47 19.55
C GLN A 8 -4.15 -4.74 19.05
N PHE A 9 -4.88 -5.59 18.31
CA PHE A 9 -4.32 -6.81 17.75
C PHE A 9 -3.19 -6.52 16.75
N LEU A 10 -3.36 -5.50 15.91
CA LEU A 10 -2.33 -5.08 14.96
C LEU A 10 -1.10 -4.49 15.68
N ASP A 11 -1.32 -3.76 16.77
CA ASP A 11 -0.24 -3.22 17.59
C ASP A 11 0.48 -4.33 18.36
N ASP A 12 -0.22 -5.35 18.85
CA ASP A 12 0.39 -6.53 19.48
C ASP A 12 1.33 -7.27 18.50
N ILE A 13 0.95 -7.40 17.23
CA ILE A 13 1.80 -7.95 16.18
C ILE A 13 3.07 -7.09 16.02
N ARG A 14 2.92 -5.77 15.90
CA ARG A 14 4.04 -4.83 15.73
C ARG A 14 5.00 -4.83 16.93
N MET A 15 4.47 -5.00 18.14
CA MET A 15 5.28 -5.05 19.34
C MET A 15 6.07 -6.36 19.51
N ARG A 16 5.56 -7.47 18.98
CA ARG A 16 6.20 -8.78 19.09
C ARG A 16 7.20 -9.07 17.99
N LEU A 17 7.06 -8.44 16.85
CA LEU A 17 7.91 -8.65 15.69
C LEU A 17 8.75 -7.41 15.40
N THR A 18 10.04 -7.61 15.19
CA THR A 18 10.95 -6.54 14.78
C THR A 18 10.86 -6.34 13.27
N LEU A 19 10.64 -5.12 12.84
CA LEU A 19 10.49 -4.84 11.39
C LEU A 19 11.75 -5.22 10.61
N SER A 20 12.93 -4.97 11.17
CA SER A 20 14.20 -5.35 10.53
C SER A 20 14.35 -6.85 10.33
N ASP A 21 13.79 -7.70 11.21
CA ASP A 21 13.83 -9.15 11.05
C ASP A 21 12.96 -9.61 9.87
N ILE A 22 11.78 -9.02 9.74
CA ILE A 22 10.87 -9.31 8.61
C ILE A 22 11.50 -8.86 7.29
N VAL A 23 11.97 -7.62 7.23
CA VAL A 23 12.59 -7.05 6.05
C VAL A 23 13.91 -7.77 5.70
N GLY A 24 14.69 -8.13 6.71
CA GLY A 24 16.00 -8.78 6.56
C GLY A 24 15.96 -10.15 5.86
N ARG A 25 14.80 -10.81 5.84
CA ARG A 25 14.59 -12.05 5.08
C ARG A 25 14.54 -11.82 3.56
N HIS A 26 14.23 -10.60 3.15
CA HIS A 26 14.07 -10.23 1.74
C HIS A 26 15.21 -9.35 1.23
N VAL A 27 15.86 -8.61 2.13
CA VAL A 27 16.86 -7.60 1.77
C VAL A 27 18.04 -7.68 2.74
N ALA A 28 19.25 -7.60 2.21
CA ALA A 28 20.46 -7.59 3.04
C ALA A 28 20.58 -6.24 3.77
N LEU A 29 20.01 -6.14 4.97
CA LEU A 29 20.08 -4.96 5.82
C LEU A 29 21.46 -4.77 6.41
N LYS A 30 21.94 -3.53 6.43
CA LYS A 30 23.18 -3.10 7.11
C LYS A 30 22.83 -2.08 8.17
N ARG A 31 23.37 -2.22 9.36
CA ARG A 31 23.11 -1.28 10.45
C ARG A 31 23.80 0.05 10.19
N LYS A 32 23.04 1.14 10.35
CA LYS A 32 23.54 2.51 10.23
C LYS A 32 23.03 3.35 11.41
N GLY A 33 23.82 3.38 12.48
CA GLY A 33 23.39 4.02 13.72
C GLY A 33 22.22 3.30 14.40
N ARG A 34 21.10 3.99 14.56
CA ARG A 34 19.86 3.45 15.15
C ARG A 34 18.93 2.80 14.12
N GLU A 35 19.23 2.93 12.83
CA GLU A 35 18.41 2.44 11.74
C GLU A 35 19.16 1.38 10.93
N TRP A 36 18.42 0.68 10.08
CA TRP A 36 18.95 -0.24 9.11
C TRP A 36 18.83 0.35 7.71
N THR A 37 19.75 0.04 6.83
CA THR A 37 19.73 0.51 5.44
C THR A 37 20.05 -0.61 4.47
N ALA A 38 19.46 -0.55 3.27
CA ALA A 38 19.73 -1.46 2.16
C ALA A 38 19.41 -0.79 0.82
N CYS A 39 19.74 -1.48 -0.28
CA CYS A 39 19.13 -1.18 -1.57
C CYS A 39 17.63 -1.58 -1.52
N CYS A 40 16.79 -0.75 -2.11
CA CYS A 40 15.35 -0.92 -2.06
C CYS A 40 14.89 -2.18 -2.81
N PRO A 41 14.00 -3.01 -2.24
CA PRO A 41 13.44 -4.16 -2.94
C PRO A 41 12.40 -3.78 -4.00
N PHE A 42 11.88 -2.56 -3.96
CA PHE A 42 10.77 -2.11 -4.81
C PHE A 42 11.21 -1.37 -6.08
N HIS A 43 12.49 -0.95 -6.16
CA HIS A 43 13.06 -0.35 -7.36
C HIS A 43 14.55 -0.67 -7.46
N LYS A 44 15.07 -0.63 -8.68
CA LYS A 44 16.50 -0.90 -8.92
C LYS A 44 17.34 0.32 -8.59
N GLU A 45 18.30 0.16 -7.68
CA GLU A 45 19.26 1.19 -7.30
C GLU A 45 20.63 0.57 -7.00
N LYS A 46 21.68 1.40 -7.08
CA LYS A 46 23.06 1.00 -6.73
C LYS A 46 23.48 1.51 -5.36
N THR A 47 22.87 2.59 -4.90
CA THR A 47 23.19 3.24 -3.63
C THR A 47 22.04 3.01 -2.66
N PRO A 48 22.29 2.51 -1.43
CA PRO A 48 21.26 2.25 -0.46
C PRO A 48 20.45 3.51 -0.11
N SER A 49 19.14 3.46 -0.37
CA SER A 49 18.20 4.54 -0.03
C SER A 49 16.99 4.05 0.78
N PHE A 50 16.95 2.75 1.07
CA PHE A 50 15.90 2.13 1.86
C PHE A 50 16.33 2.07 3.33
N PHE A 51 15.50 2.60 4.21
CA PHE A 51 15.76 2.68 5.65
C PHE A 51 14.64 1.99 6.42
N VAL A 52 15.02 1.28 7.47
CA VAL A 52 14.11 0.61 8.41
C VAL A 52 14.42 1.11 9.82
N ASN A 53 13.40 1.54 10.53
CA ASN A 53 13.50 2.01 11.89
C ASN A 53 12.61 1.15 12.80
N ASP A 54 13.23 0.32 13.63
CA ASP A 54 12.54 -0.61 14.53
C ASP A 54 11.84 0.12 15.69
N GLU A 55 12.43 1.21 16.19
CA GLU A 55 11.82 2.00 17.29
C GLU A 55 10.50 2.63 16.87
N LYS A 56 10.41 3.05 15.60
CA LYS A 56 9.21 3.65 15.02
C LYS A 56 8.31 2.63 14.29
N GLY A 57 8.80 1.41 14.08
CA GLY A 57 8.08 0.34 13.40
C GLY A 57 7.73 0.65 11.95
N PHE A 58 8.57 1.43 11.23
CA PHE A 58 8.31 1.74 9.83
C PHE A 58 9.57 1.74 8.96
N TYR A 59 9.36 1.52 7.66
CA TYR A 59 10.38 1.69 6.64
C TYR A 59 10.06 2.85 5.70
N HIS A 60 11.09 3.41 5.11
CA HIS A 60 10.98 4.45 4.09
C HIS A 60 12.11 4.33 3.06
N CYS A 61 11.77 4.45 1.79
CA CYS A 61 12.73 4.55 0.70
C CYS A 61 12.81 5.98 0.18
N PHE A 62 13.97 6.61 0.31
CA PHE A 62 14.19 7.97 -0.20
C PHE A 62 14.34 8.02 -1.73
N GLY A 63 14.55 6.87 -2.40
CA GLY A 63 14.66 6.79 -3.85
C GLY A 63 13.30 6.77 -4.56
N CYS A 64 12.36 5.91 -4.11
CA CYS A 64 11.05 5.77 -4.76
C CYS A 64 9.87 6.26 -3.90
N GLY A 65 10.11 6.73 -2.67
CA GLY A 65 9.06 7.24 -1.78
C GLY A 65 8.19 6.16 -1.14
N LYS A 66 8.42 4.88 -1.40
CA LYS A 66 7.68 3.80 -0.74
C LYS A 66 7.98 3.76 0.74
N HIS A 67 6.93 3.60 1.54
CA HIS A 67 7.01 3.56 2.99
C HIS A 67 5.87 2.69 3.55
N GLY A 68 6.03 2.19 4.74
CA GLY A 68 5.01 1.37 5.40
C GLY A 68 5.51 0.76 6.71
N ASP A 69 4.66 -0.07 7.29
CA ASP A 69 4.94 -0.87 8.48
C ASP A 69 5.17 -2.37 8.12
N HIS A 70 5.12 -3.25 9.10
CA HIS A 70 5.27 -4.69 8.96
C HIS A 70 4.28 -5.29 7.95
N ILE A 71 3.01 -4.89 8.06
CA ILE A 71 1.93 -5.39 7.22
C ILE A 71 2.09 -4.85 5.80
N GLY A 72 2.30 -3.53 5.68
CA GLY A 72 2.53 -2.86 4.40
C GLY A 72 3.74 -3.43 3.65
N PHE A 73 4.79 -3.83 4.36
CA PHE A 73 5.95 -4.46 3.73
C PHE A 73 5.62 -5.80 3.09
N LEU A 74 4.87 -6.69 3.76
CA LEU A 74 4.47 -7.97 3.19
C LEU A 74 3.51 -7.80 2.01
N MET A 75 2.57 -6.87 2.11
CA MET A 75 1.66 -6.55 1.00
C MET A 75 2.42 -6.11 -0.24
N GLU A 76 3.40 -5.22 -0.10
CA GLU A 76 4.16 -4.64 -1.20
C GLU A 76 5.25 -5.58 -1.74
N SER A 77 5.92 -6.36 -0.88
CA SER A 77 7.04 -7.21 -1.28
C SER A 77 6.62 -8.58 -1.79
N GLN A 78 5.51 -9.12 -1.27
CA GLN A 78 5.02 -10.45 -1.63
C GLN A 78 3.69 -10.41 -2.39
N GLY A 79 3.05 -9.24 -2.53
CA GLY A 79 1.75 -9.10 -3.16
C GLY A 79 0.61 -9.73 -2.36
N LEU A 80 0.81 -9.92 -1.05
CA LEU A 80 -0.19 -10.51 -0.17
C LEU A 80 -1.34 -9.55 0.07
N SER A 81 -2.54 -10.10 0.31
CA SER A 81 -3.65 -9.29 0.80
C SER A 81 -3.38 -8.83 2.24
N PHE A 82 -4.05 -7.76 2.68
CA PHE A 82 -3.97 -7.30 4.07
C PHE A 82 -4.26 -8.44 5.06
N MET A 83 -5.31 -9.23 4.78
CA MET A 83 -5.72 -10.36 5.63
C MET A 83 -4.64 -11.43 5.70
N ASP A 84 -4.04 -11.80 4.58
CA ASP A 84 -3.01 -12.83 4.52
C ASP A 84 -1.71 -12.34 5.17
N SER A 85 -1.36 -11.06 5.00
CA SER A 85 -0.22 -10.44 5.67
C SER A 85 -0.39 -10.44 7.18
N VAL A 86 -1.57 -10.06 7.69
CA VAL A 86 -1.86 -10.08 9.13
C VAL A 86 -1.85 -11.51 9.67
N LYS A 87 -2.41 -12.49 8.94
CA LYS A 87 -2.38 -13.90 9.35
C LYS A 87 -0.94 -14.42 9.46
N THR A 88 -0.13 -14.17 8.44
CA THR A 88 1.29 -14.57 8.43
C THR A 88 2.04 -13.98 9.61
N LEU A 89 1.87 -12.69 9.88
CA LEU A 89 2.54 -12.02 10.99
C LEU A 89 1.99 -12.46 12.35
N ALA A 90 0.70 -12.73 12.46
CA ALA A 90 0.10 -13.23 13.70
C ALA A 90 0.64 -14.63 14.05
N ASP A 91 0.74 -15.52 13.08
CA ASP A 91 1.33 -16.86 13.25
C ASP A 91 2.79 -16.75 13.70
N GLU A 92 3.58 -15.86 13.09
CA GLU A 92 4.97 -15.61 13.50
C GLU A 92 5.08 -15.00 14.92
N ALA A 93 4.15 -14.12 15.27
CA ALA A 93 4.09 -13.50 16.59
C ALA A 93 3.56 -14.47 17.68
N GLY A 94 3.09 -15.67 17.32
CA GLY A 94 2.44 -16.61 18.21
C GLY A 94 1.12 -16.07 18.77
N LEU A 95 0.41 -15.26 17.98
CA LEU A 95 -0.88 -14.70 18.33
C LEU A 95 -2.01 -15.51 17.70
N SER A 96 -2.99 -15.90 18.51
CA SER A 96 -4.22 -16.51 17.97
C SER A 96 -5.02 -15.46 17.22
N ILE A 97 -5.37 -15.76 15.98
CA ILE A 97 -6.20 -14.88 15.16
C ILE A 97 -7.59 -14.80 15.78
N PRO A 98 -8.09 -13.59 16.10
CA PRO A 98 -9.46 -13.45 16.58
C PRO A 98 -10.45 -14.00 15.55
N GLU A 99 -11.40 -14.80 15.97
CA GLU A 99 -12.49 -15.24 15.09
C GLU A 99 -13.22 -14.02 14.54
N MET A 100 -13.09 -13.80 13.24
CA MET A 100 -13.80 -12.71 12.57
C MET A 100 -15.30 -13.04 12.52
N ARG A 101 -16.13 -12.09 12.88
CA ARG A 101 -17.57 -12.24 12.75
C ARG A 101 -17.95 -12.37 11.28
N PRO A 102 -18.90 -13.25 10.93
CA PRO A 102 -19.34 -13.42 9.55
C PRO A 102 -19.70 -12.10 8.85
N GLU A 103 -20.28 -11.15 9.59
CA GLU A 103 -20.63 -9.81 9.11
C GLU A 103 -19.39 -8.96 8.71
N GLU A 104 -18.27 -9.15 9.37
CA GLU A 104 -17.02 -8.43 9.05
C GLU A 104 -16.36 -9.01 7.79
N ILE A 105 -16.45 -10.33 7.61
CA ILE A 105 -15.98 -11.02 6.39
C ILE A 105 -16.80 -10.56 5.18
N GLU A 106 -18.13 -10.51 5.32
CA GLU A 106 -19.04 -10.07 4.26
C GLU A 106 -18.80 -8.59 3.87
N ARG A 107 -18.62 -7.72 4.86
CA ARG A 107 -18.28 -6.30 4.62
C ARG A 107 -16.97 -6.14 3.85
N GLU A 108 -15.97 -6.92 4.19
CA GLU A 108 -14.67 -6.86 3.51
C GLU A 108 -14.76 -7.39 2.06
N GLN A 109 -15.51 -8.46 1.83
CA GLN A 109 -15.78 -8.96 0.48
C GLN A 109 -16.52 -7.94 -0.38
N ASN A 110 -17.55 -7.30 0.17
CA ASN A 110 -18.32 -6.26 -0.50
C ASN A 110 -17.46 -5.03 -0.81
N ARG A 111 -16.54 -4.65 0.08
CA ARG A 111 -15.61 -3.53 -0.15
C ARG A 111 -14.62 -3.83 -1.28
N ARG A 112 -14.07 -5.04 -1.32
CA ARG A 112 -13.16 -5.46 -2.41
C ARG A 112 -13.86 -5.40 -3.76
N SER A 113 -15.06 -5.98 -3.84
CA SER A 113 -15.89 -5.94 -5.04
C SER A 113 -16.17 -4.49 -5.48
N LEU A 114 -16.49 -3.59 -4.56
CA LEU A 114 -16.72 -2.18 -4.89
C LEU A 114 -15.45 -1.48 -5.40
N ASN A 115 -14.31 -1.73 -4.79
CA ASN A 115 -13.04 -1.16 -5.24
C ASN A 115 -12.67 -1.65 -6.64
N GLU A 116 -12.82 -2.94 -6.92
CA GLU A 116 -12.61 -3.51 -8.26
C GLU A 116 -13.52 -2.87 -9.31
N VAL A 117 -14.79 -2.68 -8.99
CA VAL A 117 -15.75 -1.99 -9.87
C VAL A 117 -15.31 -0.54 -10.09
N MET A 118 -14.91 0.18 -9.03
CA MET A 118 -14.44 1.56 -9.15
C MET A 118 -13.17 1.68 -10.01
N GLU A 119 -12.24 0.74 -9.90
CA GLU A 119 -11.05 0.68 -10.78
C GLU A 119 -11.42 0.45 -12.25
N LEU A 120 -12.36 -0.46 -12.51
CA LEU A 120 -12.85 -0.71 -13.86
C LEU A 120 -13.53 0.53 -14.45
N VAL A 121 -14.38 1.21 -13.68
CA VAL A 121 -15.04 2.45 -14.05
C VAL A 121 -14.02 3.55 -14.35
N THR A 122 -13.01 3.71 -13.49
CA THR A 122 -11.94 4.70 -13.70
C THR A 122 -11.19 4.43 -15.00
N LYS A 123 -10.77 3.19 -15.24
CA LYS A 123 -10.10 2.79 -16.48
C LYS A 123 -10.98 3.04 -17.72
N PHE A 124 -12.27 2.74 -17.64
CA PHE A 124 -13.21 3.02 -18.71
C PHE A 124 -13.27 4.51 -19.05
N TYR A 125 -13.42 5.37 -18.04
CA TYR A 125 -13.45 6.83 -18.26
C TYR A 125 -12.13 7.38 -18.80
N GLU A 126 -10.99 6.87 -18.34
CA GLU A 126 -9.67 7.26 -18.85
C GLU A 126 -9.53 6.92 -20.35
N VAL A 127 -9.91 5.71 -20.74
CA VAL A 127 -9.85 5.28 -22.15
C VAL A 127 -10.81 6.11 -23.00
N THR A 128 -12.04 6.32 -22.53
CA THR A 128 -13.04 7.13 -23.22
C THR A 128 -12.58 8.59 -23.36
N LEU A 129 -12.01 9.17 -22.31
CA LEU A 129 -11.50 10.55 -22.35
C LEU A 129 -10.35 10.71 -23.35
N ARG A 130 -9.49 9.68 -23.52
CA ARG A 130 -8.38 9.70 -24.49
C ARG A 130 -8.84 9.39 -25.92
N GLY A 131 -9.96 8.68 -26.05
CA GLY A 131 -10.52 8.29 -27.34
C GLY A 131 -11.22 9.44 -28.09
N PRO A 132 -11.71 9.15 -29.32
CA PRO A 132 -12.44 10.13 -30.11
C PRO A 132 -13.72 10.64 -29.45
N GLU A 133 -14.39 9.79 -28.68
CA GLU A 133 -15.61 10.13 -27.94
C GLU A 133 -15.39 11.18 -26.85
N GLY A 134 -14.16 11.27 -26.33
CA GLY A 134 -13.78 12.23 -25.29
C GLY A 134 -13.38 13.62 -25.78
N GLU A 135 -13.47 13.91 -27.11
CA GLU A 135 -12.98 15.17 -27.67
C GLU A 135 -13.71 16.40 -27.09
N ALA A 136 -15.03 16.35 -27.03
CA ALA A 136 -15.83 17.43 -26.44
C ALA A 136 -15.49 17.67 -24.96
N ALA A 137 -15.27 16.61 -24.20
CA ALA A 137 -14.87 16.70 -22.81
C ALA A 137 -13.47 17.30 -22.64
N ARG A 138 -12.51 16.91 -23.49
CA ARG A 138 -11.16 17.50 -23.48
C ARG A 138 -11.17 18.99 -23.79
N ILE A 139 -11.95 19.42 -24.79
CA ILE A 139 -12.12 20.84 -25.13
C ILE A 139 -12.71 21.59 -23.94
N TYR A 140 -13.74 21.06 -23.31
CA TYR A 140 -14.34 21.67 -22.12
C TYR A 140 -13.33 21.77 -20.94
N LEU A 141 -12.55 20.74 -20.66
CA LEU A 141 -11.52 20.77 -19.63
C LEU A 141 -10.45 21.82 -19.91
N GLN A 142 -10.00 21.93 -21.17
CA GLN A 142 -9.05 22.96 -21.60
C GLN A 142 -9.62 24.38 -21.44
N SER A 143 -10.90 24.60 -21.76
CA SER A 143 -11.54 25.90 -21.53
C SER A 143 -11.61 26.30 -20.05
N ARG A 144 -11.53 25.33 -19.15
CA ARG A 144 -11.48 25.52 -17.69
C ARG A 144 -10.05 25.62 -17.14
N GLY A 145 -9.02 25.64 -17.99
CA GLY A 145 -7.62 25.72 -17.61
C GLY A 145 -7.01 24.37 -17.14
N ILE A 146 -7.74 23.27 -17.34
CA ILE A 146 -7.27 21.92 -17.00
C ILE A 146 -6.56 21.34 -18.23
N ASN A 147 -5.24 21.31 -18.20
CA ASN A 147 -4.44 20.76 -19.29
C ASN A 147 -4.21 19.24 -19.15
N ALA A 148 -3.62 18.63 -20.18
CA ALA A 148 -3.37 17.20 -20.23
C ALA A 148 -2.45 16.69 -19.08
N ASP A 149 -1.52 17.51 -18.61
CA ASP A 149 -0.64 17.17 -17.50
C ASP A 149 -1.38 17.22 -16.16
N THR A 150 -2.31 18.17 -16.02
CA THR A 150 -3.21 18.22 -14.85
C THR A 150 -4.10 16.98 -14.79
N VAL A 151 -4.65 16.53 -15.92
CA VAL A 151 -5.48 15.32 -15.99
C VAL A 151 -4.66 14.08 -15.59
N LYS A 152 -3.42 13.93 -16.10
CA LYS A 152 -2.52 12.85 -15.70
C LYS A 152 -2.17 12.86 -14.21
N ASN A 153 -1.94 14.05 -13.64
CA ASN A 153 -1.61 14.19 -12.22
C ASN A 153 -2.83 13.99 -11.32
N PHE A 154 -4.04 14.28 -11.80
CA PHE A 154 -5.29 14.06 -11.07
C PHE A 154 -5.61 12.58 -10.91
N ASP A 155 -5.30 11.75 -11.89
CA ASP A 155 -5.38 10.29 -11.82
C ASP A 155 -4.54 9.75 -10.66
N TRP A 156 -3.35 10.32 -10.43
CA TRP A 156 -2.50 9.98 -9.30
C TRP A 156 -3.10 10.40 -7.94
N VAL A 157 -3.81 11.54 -7.86
CA VAL A 157 -4.50 12.00 -6.65
C VAL A 157 -5.68 11.10 -6.30
N LEU A 158 -6.46 10.67 -7.28
CA LEU A 158 -7.57 9.73 -7.04
C LEU A 158 -7.09 8.36 -6.57
N ARG A 159 -5.97 7.85 -7.11
CA ARG A 159 -5.33 6.61 -6.61
C ARG A 159 -4.80 6.75 -5.19
N LYS A 160 -4.35 7.94 -4.80
CA LYS A 160 -3.82 8.20 -3.45
C LYS A 160 -4.91 8.42 -2.41
N MET A 161 -6.11 8.80 -2.84
CA MET A 161 -7.29 8.99 -1.98
C MET A 161 -8.15 7.72 -1.87
N ALA A 162 -7.93 6.72 -2.71
CA ALA A 162 -8.51 5.40 -2.51
C ALA A 162 -7.95 4.82 -1.21
N PRO A 163 -8.79 4.48 -0.22
CA PRO A 163 -8.31 3.89 1.02
C PRO A 163 -7.65 2.55 0.72
N SER A 164 -6.40 2.42 1.19
CA SER A 164 -5.62 1.18 1.19
C SER A 164 -6.36 0.09 1.96
#